data_6468f810dcc7aa9b913db6470ec2f7a6
#
_entry.id   6468f810dcc7aa9b913db6470ec2f7a6
#
_cell.length_a   1.000
_cell.length_b   1.000
_cell.length_c   1.000
_cell.angle_alpha   90.00
_cell.angle_beta   90.00
_cell.angle_gamma   90.00
#
_symmetry.space_group_name_H-M   'P 1'
#
loop_
_entity.id
_entity.type
_entity.pdbx_description
1 polymer ?
#
loop_
_entity_poly.entity_id
_entity_poly.type
_entity_poly.pdbx_seq_one_letter_code
_entity_poly.pdbx_strand_id
1 'polypeptide(L)'
;GEKKLVEMNELSPVNLYKGGHHGSKTSSSDALLSVIKPEIVCVCCCAGSPEYTKTDANQFPTQEFVDRIAPYTDRVYVTSRCIDYKAGTFASMNGNITVVTDKNGLRVICSADDRVLKEWEWFKEHRQCPAAWKPAA
;
A
#
# COMPACT_ATOMS: atom_id res chain seq x y z
N GLY A 1 7.58 -16.43 -9.45
CA GLY A 1 6.74 -15.52 -8.71
C GLY A 1 5.50 -15.07 -9.46
N GLU A 2 5.17 -13.80 -9.37
CA GLU A 2 3.90 -13.22 -9.84
C GLU A 2 3.64 -13.39 -11.34
N LYS A 3 4.68 -13.23 -12.17
CA LYS A 3 4.57 -13.46 -13.63
C LYS A 3 4.07 -14.88 -13.93
N LYS A 4 4.67 -15.88 -13.27
CA LYS A 4 4.26 -17.28 -13.44
C LYS A 4 2.84 -17.52 -12.92
N LEU A 5 2.43 -16.85 -11.83
CA LEU A 5 1.06 -16.91 -11.31
C LEU A 5 0.06 -16.44 -12.38
N VAL A 6 0.34 -15.33 -13.05
CA VAL A 6 -0.50 -14.79 -14.11
C VAL A 6 -0.53 -15.71 -15.34
N GLU A 7 0.62 -16.28 -15.73
CA GLU A 7 0.71 -17.19 -16.87
C GLU A 7 -0.05 -18.51 -16.67
N MET A 8 -0.16 -18.97 -15.43
CA MET A 8 -0.75 -20.28 -15.09
C MET A 8 -2.22 -20.20 -14.64
N ASN A 9 -2.77 -19.01 -14.46
CA ASN A 9 -4.11 -18.82 -13.94
C ASN A 9 -4.87 -17.74 -14.70
N GLU A 10 -6.17 -17.92 -14.83
CA GLU A 10 -7.08 -16.87 -15.30
C GLU A 10 -7.44 -15.97 -14.13
N LEU A 11 -6.70 -14.88 -13.97
CA LEU A 11 -6.96 -13.85 -12.94
C LEU A 11 -7.87 -12.76 -13.51
N SER A 12 -8.69 -12.20 -12.64
CA SER A 12 -9.61 -11.10 -12.95
C SER A 12 -9.30 -9.87 -12.12
N PRO A 13 -9.80 -8.68 -12.48
CA PRO A 13 -9.76 -7.52 -11.61
C PRO A 13 -10.33 -7.82 -10.22
N VAL A 14 -9.71 -7.24 -9.19
CA VAL A 14 -10.06 -7.47 -7.79
C VAL A 14 -10.46 -6.16 -7.11
N ASN A 15 -11.37 -6.24 -6.14
CA ASN A 15 -11.73 -5.10 -5.33
C ASN A 15 -10.70 -4.83 -4.24
N LEU A 16 -10.12 -5.87 -3.67
CA LEU A 16 -9.15 -5.77 -2.58
C LEU A 16 -7.87 -6.53 -2.92
N TYR A 17 -6.74 -5.87 -2.73
CA TYR A 17 -5.42 -6.47 -2.84
C TYR A 17 -4.60 -6.19 -1.57
N LYS A 18 -4.08 -7.22 -0.96
CA LYS A 18 -3.07 -7.09 0.09
C LYS A 18 -1.70 -6.99 -0.59
N GLY A 19 -1.05 -5.85 -0.50
CA GLY A 19 0.27 -5.61 -1.07
C GLY A 19 1.27 -6.70 -0.68
N GLY A 20 1.89 -7.33 -1.68
CA GLY A 20 2.87 -8.38 -1.47
C GLY A 20 4.10 -7.85 -0.73
N HIS A 21 4.75 -8.70 0.07
CA HIS A 21 6.00 -8.41 0.76
C HIS A 21 6.04 -7.01 1.39
N HIS A 22 4.98 -6.66 2.13
CA HIS A 22 4.86 -5.39 2.88
C HIS A 22 5.00 -4.11 2.04
N GLY A 23 4.72 -4.16 0.75
CA GLY A 23 4.94 -3.03 -0.17
C GLY A 23 6.39 -2.87 -0.61
N SER A 24 7.13 -3.98 -0.72
CA SER A 24 8.50 -4.00 -1.23
C SER A 24 8.58 -3.70 -2.73
N LYS A 25 9.71 -3.15 -3.16
CA LYS A 25 10.05 -2.99 -4.58
C LYS A 25 10.13 -4.32 -5.35
N THR A 26 10.25 -5.45 -4.66
CA THR A 26 10.37 -6.79 -5.27
C THR A 26 9.05 -7.52 -5.46
N SER A 27 7.93 -6.90 -5.09
CA SER A 27 6.59 -7.48 -5.18
C SER A 27 5.62 -6.53 -5.89
N SER A 28 4.39 -6.99 -6.12
CA SER A 28 3.37 -6.20 -6.78
C SER A 28 3.83 -5.71 -8.15
N SER A 29 4.26 -6.66 -8.98
CA SER A 29 4.82 -6.39 -10.32
C SER A 29 3.75 -5.87 -11.28
N ASP A 30 4.18 -5.15 -12.31
CA ASP A 30 3.30 -4.69 -13.39
C ASP A 30 2.59 -5.86 -14.08
N ALA A 31 3.25 -7.02 -14.20
CA ALA A 31 2.65 -8.22 -14.77
C ALA A 31 1.41 -8.68 -13.97
N LEU A 32 1.45 -8.61 -12.65
CA LEU A 32 0.31 -8.93 -11.79
C LEU A 32 -0.73 -7.80 -11.79
N LEU A 33 -0.29 -6.57 -11.51
CA LEU A 33 -1.19 -5.44 -11.31
C LEU A 33 -1.98 -5.08 -12.57
N SER A 34 -1.40 -5.24 -13.77
CA SER A 34 -2.11 -4.99 -15.04
C SER A 34 -3.31 -5.93 -15.27
N VAL A 35 -3.31 -7.08 -14.62
CA VAL A 35 -4.39 -8.07 -14.68
C VAL A 35 -5.40 -7.86 -13.56
N ILE A 36 -4.93 -7.78 -12.30
CA ILE A 36 -5.84 -7.69 -11.14
C ILE A 36 -6.40 -6.29 -10.90
N LYS A 37 -5.76 -5.23 -11.40
CA LYS A 37 -6.25 -3.83 -11.36
C LYS A 37 -6.96 -3.48 -10.04
N PRO A 38 -6.29 -3.52 -8.90
CA PRO A 38 -6.95 -3.44 -7.59
C PRO A 38 -7.66 -2.09 -7.40
N GLU A 39 -8.82 -2.13 -6.75
CA GLU A 39 -9.57 -0.95 -6.35
C GLU A 39 -9.11 -0.40 -4.99
N ILE A 40 -8.83 -1.31 -4.05
CA ILE A 40 -8.33 -1.01 -2.70
C ILE A 40 -7.07 -1.81 -2.46
N VAL A 41 -6.05 -1.17 -1.90
CA VAL A 41 -4.77 -1.80 -1.54
C VAL A 41 -4.51 -1.61 -0.05
N CYS A 42 -4.28 -2.71 0.64
CA CYS A 42 -3.89 -2.72 2.05
C CYS A 42 -2.45 -3.20 2.18
N VAL A 43 -1.64 -2.44 2.92
CA VAL A 43 -0.24 -2.76 3.19
C VAL A 43 -0.06 -3.00 4.69
N CYS A 44 0.22 -4.24 5.05
CA CYS A 44 0.51 -4.61 6.43
C CYS A 44 1.99 -4.42 6.68
N CYS A 45 2.39 -3.25 7.13
CA CYS A 45 3.77 -2.95 7.49
C CYS A 45 3.84 -1.90 8.60
N CYS A 46 5.04 -1.74 9.15
CA CYS A 46 5.41 -0.58 9.95
C CYS A 46 6.18 0.37 9.04
N ALA A 47 5.51 1.40 8.52
CA ALA A 47 6.08 2.32 7.54
C ALA A 47 7.34 3.00 8.09
N GLY A 48 8.40 3.02 7.30
CA GLY A 48 9.68 3.63 7.66
C GLY A 48 10.47 2.85 8.71
N SER A 49 10.11 1.59 9.00
CA SER A 49 10.90 0.77 9.92
C SER A 49 12.26 0.40 9.32
N PRO A 50 13.37 0.63 10.03
CA PRO A 50 14.70 0.22 9.60
C PRO A 50 15.01 -1.25 9.91
N GLU A 51 14.03 -2.07 10.27
CA GLU A 51 14.21 -3.47 10.67
C GLU A 51 14.96 -4.28 9.62
N TYR A 52 14.60 -4.14 8.36
CA TYR A 52 15.23 -4.88 7.26
C TYR A 52 16.31 -4.09 6.53
N THR A 53 16.28 -2.76 6.65
CA THR A 53 17.24 -1.88 5.97
C THR A 53 17.26 -0.49 6.61
N LYS A 54 18.46 0.06 6.76
CA LYS A 54 18.63 1.45 7.25
C LYS A 54 18.42 2.49 6.15
N THR A 55 18.40 2.06 4.88
CA THR A 55 18.24 2.94 3.73
C THR A 55 16.77 3.30 3.55
N ASP A 56 16.42 4.57 3.76
CA ASP A 56 15.03 5.07 3.69
C ASP A 56 14.33 4.65 2.39
N ALA A 57 15.00 4.76 1.26
CA ALA A 57 14.44 4.38 -0.05
C ALA A 57 14.00 2.91 -0.14
N ASN A 58 14.54 2.02 0.70
CA ASN A 58 14.21 0.60 0.71
C ASN A 58 13.25 0.21 1.84
N GLN A 59 12.93 1.14 2.76
CA GLN A 59 11.94 0.89 3.81
C GLN A 59 10.52 0.82 3.22
N PHE A 60 9.65 0.05 3.84
CA PHE A 60 8.31 -0.20 3.33
C PHE A 60 7.31 0.90 3.72
N PRO A 61 6.28 1.15 2.92
CA PRO A 61 6.17 0.78 1.50
C PRO A 61 7.16 1.60 0.64
N THR A 62 7.78 0.96 -0.35
CA THR A 62 8.78 1.60 -1.21
C THR A 62 8.15 2.50 -2.27
N GLN A 63 8.94 3.45 -2.82
CA GLN A 63 8.48 4.31 -3.91
C GLN A 63 8.07 3.50 -5.14
N GLU A 64 8.86 2.48 -5.49
CA GLU A 64 8.59 1.63 -6.65
C GLU A 64 7.27 0.86 -6.51
N PHE A 65 6.92 0.41 -5.29
CA PHE A 65 5.60 -0.18 -5.02
C PHE A 65 4.49 0.86 -5.25
N VAL A 66 4.64 2.05 -4.69
CA VAL A 66 3.69 3.16 -4.83
C VAL A 66 3.47 3.52 -6.30
N ASP A 67 4.56 3.67 -7.05
CA ASP A 67 4.51 4.04 -8.48
C ASP A 67 3.79 2.99 -9.33
N ARG A 68 3.95 1.70 -9.01
CA ARG A 68 3.24 0.61 -9.71
C ARG A 68 1.75 0.53 -9.37
N ILE A 69 1.38 0.87 -8.13
CA ILE A 69 -0.03 0.89 -7.71
C ILE A 69 -0.77 2.11 -8.26
N ALA A 70 -0.09 3.24 -8.36
CA ALA A 70 -0.69 4.54 -8.65
C ALA A 70 -1.59 4.60 -9.90
N PRO A 71 -1.29 3.91 -11.03
CA PRO A 71 -2.17 3.90 -12.19
C PRO A 71 -3.55 3.28 -11.94
N TYR A 72 -3.69 2.47 -10.90
CA TYR A 72 -4.91 1.70 -10.65
C TYR A 72 -5.77 2.31 -9.54
N THR A 73 -5.15 2.83 -8.47
CA THR A 73 -5.88 3.39 -7.33
C THR A 73 -4.99 4.27 -6.47
N ASP A 74 -5.61 5.24 -5.79
CA ASP A 74 -5.02 5.98 -4.67
C ASP A 74 -5.57 5.53 -3.31
N ARG A 75 -6.47 4.55 -3.30
CA ARG A 75 -7.05 3.98 -2.08
C ARG A 75 -6.11 2.96 -1.45
N VAL A 76 -4.99 3.46 -0.95
CA VAL A 76 -3.93 2.68 -0.30
C VAL A 76 -3.95 2.96 1.19
N TYR A 77 -4.01 1.90 2.00
CA TYR A 77 -4.07 1.95 3.45
C TYR A 77 -2.88 1.21 4.04
N VAL A 78 -2.31 1.75 5.13
CA VAL A 78 -1.11 1.19 5.79
C VAL A 78 -1.37 1.07 7.29
N THR A 79 -1.05 -0.07 7.87
CA THR A 79 -1.40 -0.39 9.26
C THR A 79 -0.72 0.51 10.29
N SER A 80 0.60 0.67 10.24
CA SER A 80 1.36 1.41 11.27
C SER A 80 2.60 2.10 10.70
N ARG A 81 3.25 2.91 11.54
CA ARG A 81 4.53 3.58 11.22
C ARG A 81 5.50 3.46 12.37
N CYS A 82 6.78 3.48 12.06
CA CYS A 82 7.86 3.59 13.03
C CYS A 82 8.02 5.04 13.47
N ILE A 83 8.11 5.28 14.78
CA ILE A 83 8.43 6.58 15.36
C ILE A 83 9.91 6.60 15.74
N ASP A 84 10.34 5.70 16.59
CA ASP A 84 11.72 5.50 17.00
C ASP A 84 11.98 3.99 17.14
N TYR A 85 12.72 3.45 16.21
CA TYR A 85 13.00 1.99 16.19
C TYR A 85 13.86 1.56 17.38
N LYS A 86 14.83 2.37 17.78
CA LYS A 86 15.73 2.03 18.91
C LYS A 86 14.97 2.02 20.24
N ALA A 87 14.03 2.95 20.41
CA ALA A 87 13.18 3.02 21.58
C ALA A 87 11.99 2.03 21.50
N GLY A 88 11.79 1.35 20.37
CA GLY A 88 10.65 0.45 20.16
C GLY A 88 9.31 1.18 20.11
N THR A 89 9.31 2.42 19.65
CA THR A 89 8.10 3.26 19.60
C THR A 89 7.49 3.25 18.21
N PHE A 90 6.22 2.85 18.14
CA PHE A 90 5.43 2.73 16.93
C PHE A 90 4.08 3.44 17.11
N ALA A 91 3.47 3.83 16.00
CA ALA A 91 2.13 4.43 16.02
C ALA A 91 1.25 3.81 14.93
N SER A 92 -0.05 3.75 15.17
CA SER A 92 -1.00 3.39 14.13
C SER A 92 -1.04 4.48 13.04
N MET A 93 -1.11 4.04 11.80
CA MET A 93 -1.63 4.84 10.69
C MET A 93 -3.13 4.54 10.58
N ASN A 94 -3.53 3.62 9.73
CA ASN A 94 -4.93 3.20 9.66
C ASN A 94 -5.32 2.24 10.80
N GLY A 95 -4.35 1.56 11.42
CA GLY A 95 -4.62 0.52 12.42
C GLY A 95 -5.14 -0.77 11.78
N ASN A 96 -6.19 -1.35 12.34
CA ASN A 96 -6.90 -2.46 11.71
C ASN A 96 -7.72 -1.93 10.54
N ILE A 97 -7.53 -2.51 9.37
CA ILE A 97 -8.22 -2.12 8.14
C ILE A 97 -9.32 -3.15 7.86
N THR A 98 -10.57 -2.72 7.96
CA THR A 98 -11.74 -3.57 7.71
C THR A 98 -12.37 -3.16 6.38
N VAL A 99 -12.49 -4.12 5.47
CA VAL A 99 -13.18 -3.93 4.20
C VAL A 99 -14.53 -4.63 4.26
N VAL A 100 -15.59 -3.85 4.07
CA VAL A 100 -16.97 -4.33 4.15
C VAL A 100 -17.59 -4.27 2.77
N THR A 101 -18.20 -5.37 2.35
CA THR A 101 -19.01 -5.42 1.14
C THR A 101 -20.44 -5.82 1.47
N ASP A 102 -21.40 -5.06 0.98
CA ASP A 102 -22.81 -5.30 1.13
C ASP A 102 -23.58 -4.83 -0.12
N LYS A 103 -24.92 -4.80 -0.05
CA LYS A 103 -25.78 -4.32 -1.14
C LYS A 103 -25.52 -2.87 -1.57
N ASN A 104 -24.86 -2.07 -0.74
CA ASN A 104 -24.51 -0.68 -1.02
C ASN A 104 -23.08 -0.52 -1.60
N GLY A 105 -22.36 -1.64 -1.82
CA GLY A 105 -21.02 -1.67 -2.37
C GLY A 105 -19.93 -1.94 -1.35
N LEU A 106 -18.72 -1.48 -1.68
CA LEU A 106 -17.50 -1.72 -0.95
C LEU A 106 -17.08 -0.47 -0.17
N ARG A 107 -16.75 -0.63 1.11
CA ARG A 107 -16.24 0.46 1.96
C ARG A 107 -15.13 0.00 2.87
N VAL A 108 -14.27 0.94 3.26
CA VAL A 108 -13.16 0.71 4.19
C VAL A 108 -13.44 1.42 5.50
N ILE A 109 -13.24 0.71 6.60
CA ILE A 109 -13.35 1.22 7.97
C ILE A 109 -12.05 0.89 8.68
N CYS A 110 -11.36 1.91 9.18
CA CYS A 110 -10.10 1.75 9.89
C CYS A 110 -10.27 2.02 11.40
N SER A 111 -9.58 1.26 12.23
CA SER A 111 -9.71 1.40 13.69
C SER A 111 -9.10 2.69 14.24
N ALA A 112 -8.09 3.25 13.57
CA ALA A 112 -7.38 4.44 14.04
C ALA A 112 -7.69 5.69 13.22
N ASP A 113 -7.58 5.61 11.89
CA ASP A 113 -7.77 6.74 10.98
C ASP A 113 -8.10 6.21 9.58
N ASP A 114 -9.00 6.87 8.86
CA ASP A 114 -9.46 6.45 7.53
C ASP A 114 -8.69 7.10 6.37
N ARG A 115 -7.67 7.92 6.65
CA ARG A 115 -6.87 8.58 5.61
C ARG A 115 -6.13 7.55 4.74
N VAL A 116 -6.10 7.81 3.43
CA VAL A 116 -5.27 7.05 2.49
C VAL A 116 -3.80 7.46 2.60
N LEU A 117 -2.90 6.58 2.15
CA LEU A 117 -1.45 6.74 2.31
C LEU A 117 -0.92 8.12 1.90
N LYS A 118 -1.37 8.67 0.77
CA LYS A 118 -0.88 9.97 0.26
C LYS A 118 -1.18 11.17 1.17
N GLU A 119 -2.11 11.04 2.09
CA GLU A 119 -2.51 12.12 3.03
C GLU A 119 -1.66 12.15 4.29
N TRP A 120 -0.90 11.09 4.56
CA TRP A 120 -0.06 10.98 5.75
C TRP A 120 1.23 11.78 5.62
N GLU A 121 1.64 12.45 6.72
CA GLU A 121 2.88 13.23 6.76
C GLU A 121 4.11 12.36 6.47
N TRP A 122 4.16 11.14 7.02
CA TRP A 122 5.23 10.19 6.71
C TRP A 122 5.44 10.04 5.19
N PHE A 123 4.36 9.86 4.44
CA PHE A 123 4.42 9.70 2.98
C PHE A 123 4.95 10.96 2.30
N LYS A 124 4.45 12.13 2.69
CA LYS A 124 4.86 13.42 2.12
C LYS A 124 6.34 13.72 2.38
N GLU A 125 6.87 13.28 3.51
CA GLU A 125 8.26 13.49 3.91
C GLU A 125 9.24 12.50 3.27
N HIS A 126 8.81 11.25 3.02
CA HIS A 126 9.68 10.14 2.62
C HIS A 126 9.44 9.62 1.21
N ARG A 127 8.33 10.00 0.57
CA ARG A 127 7.95 9.52 -0.75
C ARG A 127 7.48 10.66 -1.65
N GLN A 128 7.49 10.40 -2.95
CA GLN A 128 6.96 11.33 -3.93
C GLN A 128 5.54 10.93 -4.31
N CYS A 129 4.62 11.90 -4.30
CA CYS A 129 3.25 11.65 -4.74
C CYS A 129 3.21 11.45 -6.26
N PRO A 130 2.80 10.27 -6.75
CA PRO A 130 2.65 10.02 -8.17
C PRO A 130 1.70 11.01 -8.83
N ALA A 131 1.93 11.32 -10.11
CA ALA A 131 1.08 12.24 -10.86
C ALA A 131 -0.40 11.79 -10.88
N ALA A 132 -0.64 10.48 -10.98
CA ALA A 132 -1.99 9.90 -10.96
C ALA A 132 -2.75 10.14 -9.64
N TRP A 133 -2.04 10.42 -8.55
CA TRP A 133 -2.64 10.68 -7.23
C TRP A 133 -2.84 12.17 -6.93
N LYS A 134 -2.33 13.04 -7.77
CA LYS A 134 -2.50 14.49 -7.62
C LYS A 134 -3.89 14.89 -8.12
N PRO A 135 -4.52 15.90 -7.49
CA PRO A 135 -5.76 16.46 -8.01
C PRO A 135 -5.58 16.93 -9.45
N ALA A 136 -6.61 16.78 -10.28
CA ALA A 136 -6.66 17.40 -11.60
C ALA A 136 -6.56 18.92 -11.47
N ALA A 137 -5.69 19.52 -12.29
CA ALA A 137 -5.50 20.96 -12.30
C ALA A 137 -6.77 21.68 -12.87
#